data_8e3e415c745f76cbc7b22590c8930acc
#
_entry.id   8e3e415c745f76cbc7b22590c8930acc
#
_cell.length_a   1.000
_cell.length_b   1.000
_cell.length_c   1.000
_cell.angle_alpha   90.00
_cell.angle_beta   90.00
_cell.angle_gamma   90.00
#
_symmetry.space_group_name_H-M   'P 1'
#
loop_
_entity.id
_entity.type
_entity.pdbx_description
1 polymer ?
#
loop_
_entity_poly.entity_id
_entity_poly.type
_entity_poly.pdbx_seq_one_letter_code
_entity_poly.pdbx_strand_id
1 'polypeptide(L)'
;MAKSKTYYVCSECGAETSQWFGKCPACGTYNSLEEEIAVQSSTDIPSRGVGAWHSQMSKKKNANKPAKPRASLKLDQISDRQVERWSSGYGELDRVLGGGVVPGSMVLIGGDPGIGKSTLLLQVSNQLSQKYRILYISGEESAQQVKLRGSRLGVATSHHSETNGNAKVAVAEETQEAEKNGISTKVASDLYILPETDLEEILKEIESLRPNLAVIDSIQTVFFPALTSAPGSVAQVRECTAALMKVAKHQDITMLIVGHVTKEGAIAGPKVLEHLVDTVLYFEGDRFASHRLLRTVKNRFGATHEIGIFEMVTRGLREVPNPSELFLGSRDDPAPGTAIVVACEGTRPIVVELQALVSPTSYTSPRRASTGVDHSRLVQILAVLEKRVGIPMSKLDSYVASAGGLNVEEPAVDLGVAIAIVASFRDRIVDSGTVLIGEVGLGGQVRSVSQMELRLKEAAKLGFQRAIVPKGQKFPELNIEILPVAKVIDAIIAAIPQQTLTDEDFELDEDIDIDIEEMEE
;
A
#
# COMPACT_ATOMS: atom_id res chain seq x y z
N MET A 1 13.02 -36.89 35.74
CA MET A 1 13.13 -35.46 35.35
C MET A 1 13.22 -35.39 33.84
N ALA A 2 12.17 -34.97 33.18
CA ALA A 2 12.13 -34.82 31.73
C ALA A 2 13.06 -33.65 31.35
N LYS A 3 14.00 -33.87 30.44
CA LYS A 3 14.84 -32.78 29.89
C LYS A 3 13.98 -31.93 28.97
N SER A 4 13.72 -30.68 29.35
CA SER A 4 13.15 -29.68 28.45
C SER A 4 14.09 -29.49 27.28
N LYS A 5 13.61 -29.61 26.04
CA LYS A 5 14.37 -29.24 24.85
C LYS A 5 14.07 -27.80 24.54
N THR A 6 15.08 -26.96 24.62
CA THR A 6 15.04 -25.56 24.18
C THR A 6 15.27 -25.53 22.67
N TYR A 7 14.50 -24.73 21.95
CA TYR A 7 14.74 -24.38 20.55
C TYR A 7 14.52 -22.87 20.37
N TYR A 8 15.05 -22.34 19.29
CA TYR A 8 15.01 -20.91 19.01
C TYR A 8 14.25 -20.66 17.73
N VAL A 9 13.30 -19.74 17.76
CA VAL A 9 12.46 -19.35 16.63
C VAL A 9 12.80 -17.93 16.20
N CYS A 10 12.98 -17.73 14.90
CA CYS A 10 13.26 -16.40 14.36
C CYS A 10 11.97 -15.56 14.33
N SER A 11 11.95 -14.40 15.00
CA SER A 11 10.83 -13.45 15.02
C SER A 11 10.51 -12.88 13.63
N GLU A 12 11.47 -12.89 12.72
CA GLU A 12 11.31 -12.31 11.37
C GLU A 12 10.81 -13.31 10.32
N CYS A 13 11.30 -14.56 10.35
CA CYS A 13 10.96 -15.54 9.31
C CYS A 13 10.36 -16.84 9.82
N GLY A 14 10.26 -17.02 11.16
CA GLY A 14 9.71 -18.24 11.77
C GLY A 14 10.59 -19.48 11.64
N ALA A 15 11.84 -19.36 11.21
CA ALA A 15 12.76 -20.50 11.11
C ALA A 15 13.18 -21.00 12.50
N GLU A 16 13.06 -22.31 12.72
CA GLU A 16 13.42 -22.96 13.99
C GLU A 16 14.86 -23.45 13.94
N THR A 17 15.60 -23.23 15.03
CA THR A 17 16.97 -23.73 15.20
C THR A 17 17.15 -24.35 16.57
N SER A 18 17.96 -25.41 16.67
CA SER A 18 18.27 -26.08 17.93
C SER A 18 19.31 -25.35 18.79
N GLN A 19 19.90 -24.27 18.25
CA GLN A 19 20.92 -23.46 18.90
C GLN A 19 20.68 -21.99 18.59
N TRP A 20 21.06 -21.14 19.53
CA TRP A 20 21.01 -19.70 19.31
C TRP A 20 22.15 -19.24 18.40
N PHE A 21 21.84 -18.42 17.41
CA PHE A 21 22.79 -17.78 16.53
C PHE A 21 22.57 -16.26 16.58
N GLY A 22 23.63 -15.47 16.60
CA GLY A 22 23.52 -14.01 16.53
C GLY A 22 22.91 -13.49 15.22
N LYS A 23 22.77 -14.37 14.20
CA LYS A 23 22.16 -14.11 12.90
C LYS A 23 21.32 -15.31 12.49
N CYS A 24 20.06 -15.09 12.11
CA CYS A 24 19.21 -16.17 11.64
C CYS A 24 19.81 -16.86 10.40
N PRO A 25 19.99 -18.19 10.39
CA PRO A 25 20.57 -18.88 9.24
C PRO A 25 19.66 -18.91 8.01
N ALA A 26 18.34 -18.69 8.18
CA ALA A 26 17.37 -18.73 7.08
C ALA A 26 17.18 -17.36 6.42
N CYS A 27 16.96 -16.28 7.19
CA CYS A 27 16.68 -14.95 6.63
C CYS A 27 17.85 -13.96 6.77
N GLY A 28 18.87 -14.29 7.55
CA GLY A 28 20.05 -13.45 7.72
C GLY A 28 19.87 -12.25 8.65
N THR A 29 18.75 -12.09 9.33
CA THR A 29 18.50 -11.00 10.28
C THR A 29 19.25 -11.22 11.57
N TYR A 30 19.87 -10.16 12.13
CA TYR A 30 20.60 -10.23 13.40
C TYR A 30 19.64 -10.10 14.58
N ASN A 31 19.96 -10.79 15.70
CA ASN A 31 19.24 -10.77 16.98
C ASN A 31 17.73 -11.07 16.88
N SER A 32 17.33 -11.91 15.92
CA SER A 32 15.95 -12.27 15.66
C SER A 32 15.54 -13.66 16.16
N LEU A 33 16.41 -14.35 16.90
CA LEU A 33 16.15 -15.68 17.45
C LEU A 33 15.72 -15.56 18.92
N GLU A 34 14.48 -15.97 19.20
CA GLU A 34 13.88 -15.99 20.53
C GLU A 34 13.83 -17.42 21.06
N GLU A 35 14.06 -17.59 22.36
CA GLU A 35 14.11 -18.88 23.02
C GLU A 35 12.70 -19.39 23.32
N GLU A 36 12.35 -20.58 22.81
CA GLU A 36 11.10 -21.27 23.15
C GLU A 36 11.39 -22.61 23.85
N ILE A 37 10.68 -22.88 24.95
CA ILE A 37 10.83 -24.10 25.75
C ILE A 37 9.73 -25.08 25.39
N ALA A 38 10.08 -26.21 24.77
CA ALA A 38 9.13 -27.30 24.55
C ALA A 38 8.83 -28.03 25.88
N VAL A 39 7.66 -27.81 26.43
CA VAL A 39 7.14 -28.64 27.55
C VAL A 39 6.56 -29.91 26.94
N GLN A 40 7.21 -31.03 27.15
CA GLN A 40 6.65 -32.34 26.79
C GLN A 40 5.48 -32.66 27.74
N SER A 41 4.25 -32.46 27.28
CA SER A 41 3.07 -33.03 27.91
C SER A 41 3.03 -34.54 27.58
N SER A 42 3.16 -35.36 28.58
CA SER A 42 2.93 -36.80 28.52
C SER A 42 1.44 -37.10 28.43
N THR A 43 0.86 -37.02 27.24
CA THR A 43 -0.39 -37.68 26.89
C THR A 43 -0.27 -38.15 25.46
N ASP A 44 -0.45 -39.46 25.29
CA ASP A 44 -0.44 -40.16 24.00
C ASP A 44 -1.56 -39.63 23.08
N ILE A 45 -1.26 -38.56 22.35
CA ILE A 45 -2.00 -38.20 21.18
C ILE A 45 -1.14 -38.62 20.00
N PRO A 46 -1.59 -39.49 19.08
CA PRO A 46 -0.80 -39.90 17.94
C PRO A 46 -0.51 -38.66 17.10
N SER A 47 0.73 -38.24 17.13
CA SER A 47 1.26 -37.18 16.25
C SER A 47 1.03 -37.60 14.78
N ARG A 48 -0.05 -37.12 14.19
CA ARG A 48 -0.25 -37.16 12.73
C ARG A 48 0.63 -36.12 12.06
N GLY A 49 1.92 -36.18 12.33
CA GLY A 49 2.92 -35.46 11.55
C GLY A 49 3.01 -36.03 10.14
N VAL A 50 3.46 -35.22 9.21
CA VAL A 50 3.68 -35.55 7.78
C VAL A 50 4.43 -36.89 7.56
N GLY A 51 5.17 -37.40 8.56
CA GLY A 51 5.86 -38.70 8.55
C GLY A 51 4.94 -39.94 8.63
N ALA A 52 3.69 -39.84 9.08
CA ALA A 52 2.76 -40.99 9.17
C ALA A 52 2.23 -41.45 7.80
N TRP A 53 2.40 -40.66 6.76
CA TRP A 53 1.99 -40.99 5.39
C TRP A 53 2.93 -41.97 4.70
N HIS A 54 4.22 -42.04 5.12
CA HIS A 54 5.21 -42.94 4.51
C HIS A 54 5.14 -44.39 5.03
N SER A 55 4.58 -44.66 6.22
CA SER A 55 4.59 -46.00 6.81
C SER A 55 3.49 -46.94 6.30
N GLN A 56 2.46 -46.44 5.59
CA GLN A 56 1.42 -47.30 4.97
C GLN A 56 1.71 -47.71 3.52
N MET A 57 2.77 -47.22 2.90
CA MET A 57 3.09 -47.52 1.50
C MET A 57 3.99 -48.75 1.28
N SER A 58 4.39 -49.48 2.33
CA SER A 58 5.36 -50.56 2.19
C SER A 58 4.78 -51.98 2.24
N LYS A 59 3.55 -52.20 1.80
CA LYS A 59 3.06 -53.57 1.57
C LYS A 59 2.26 -53.69 0.27
N LYS A 60 2.90 -54.27 -0.71
CA LYS A 60 2.57 -54.95 -1.95
C LYS A 60 3.10 -54.27 -3.21
N LYS A 61 4.33 -54.62 -3.56
CA LYS A 61 4.82 -54.54 -4.93
C LYS A 61 4.15 -55.60 -5.80
N ASN A 62 3.17 -55.22 -6.62
CA ASN A 62 2.87 -55.92 -7.88
C ASN A 62 3.40 -55.03 -9.02
N ALA A 63 4.59 -55.43 -9.50
CA ALA A 63 5.34 -54.74 -10.52
C ALA A 63 4.90 -55.07 -11.93
N ASN A 64 3.71 -54.69 -12.41
CA ASN A 64 3.42 -54.71 -13.86
C ASN A 64 2.09 -54.04 -14.27
N LYS A 65 1.63 -53.02 -13.51
CA LYS A 65 0.57 -52.15 -14.04
C LYS A 65 1.09 -50.71 -14.07
N PRO A 66 0.86 -49.97 -15.18
CA PRO A 66 1.25 -48.56 -15.19
C PRO A 66 0.56 -47.85 -14.03
N ALA A 67 1.34 -47.06 -13.29
CA ALA A 67 0.83 -46.30 -12.15
C ALA A 67 -0.29 -45.36 -12.64
N LYS A 68 -1.50 -45.55 -12.12
CA LYS A 68 -2.62 -44.62 -12.37
C LYS A 68 -2.55 -43.51 -11.34
N PRO A 69 -2.72 -42.25 -11.76
CA PRO A 69 -2.79 -41.13 -10.83
C PRO A 69 -3.94 -41.34 -9.85
N ARG A 70 -3.69 -41.04 -8.56
CA ARG A 70 -4.69 -41.23 -7.48
C ARG A 70 -5.62 -40.03 -7.36
N ALA A 71 -5.10 -38.83 -7.53
CA ALA A 71 -5.84 -37.56 -7.47
C ALA A 71 -5.21 -36.47 -8.38
N SER A 72 -4.11 -36.79 -9.11
CA SER A 72 -3.49 -35.85 -10.05
C SER A 72 -4.28 -35.80 -11.35
N LEU A 73 -4.52 -34.60 -11.83
CA LEU A 73 -5.14 -34.33 -13.13
C LEU A 73 -4.07 -33.94 -14.13
N LYS A 74 -4.25 -34.25 -15.40
CA LYS A 74 -3.45 -33.67 -16.47
C LYS A 74 -3.87 -32.22 -16.69
N LEU A 75 -2.96 -31.38 -17.18
CA LEU A 75 -3.21 -29.95 -17.40
C LEU A 75 -4.41 -29.72 -18.34
N ASP A 76 -4.54 -30.56 -19.36
CA ASP A 76 -5.66 -30.57 -20.32
C ASP A 76 -7.02 -30.99 -19.74
N GLN A 77 -7.01 -31.62 -18.57
CA GLN A 77 -8.22 -32.01 -17.83
C GLN A 77 -8.68 -30.94 -16.82
N ILE A 78 -7.86 -29.93 -16.61
CA ILE A 78 -8.22 -28.78 -15.78
C ILE A 78 -9.03 -27.82 -16.65
N SER A 79 -10.27 -27.57 -16.28
CA SER A 79 -11.14 -26.69 -17.07
C SER A 79 -10.54 -25.27 -17.15
N ASP A 80 -10.42 -24.72 -18.37
CA ASP A 80 -10.06 -23.33 -18.63
C ASP A 80 -11.16 -22.32 -18.23
N ARG A 81 -12.01 -22.68 -17.29
CA ARG A 81 -12.95 -21.71 -16.74
C ARG A 81 -12.15 -20.54 -16.18
N GLN A 82 -12.21 -19.40 -16.87
CA GLN A 82 -11.76 -18.14 -16.28
C GLN A 82 -12.43 -18.03 -14.92
N VAL A 83 -11.62 -18.04 -13.86
CA VAL A 83 -12.12 -17.87 -12.50
C VAL A 83 -12.74 -16.47 -12.45
N GLU A 84 -14.07 -16.42 -12.44
CA GLU A 84 -14.81 -15.17 -12.39
C GLU A 84 -14.46 -14.47 -11.07
N ARG A 85 -13.82 -13.30 -11.16
CA ARG A 85 -13.45 -12.50 -9.99
C ARG A 85 -14.67 -11.81 -9.43
N TRP A 86 -14.75 -11.73 -8.11
CA TRP A 86 -15.81 -10.97 -7.45
C TRP A 86 -15.37 -9.53 -7.28
N SER A 87 -16.19 -8.60 -7.74
CA SER A 87 -15.96 -7.19 -7.42
C SER A 87 -16.20 -6.98 -5.93
N SER A 88 -15.23 -6.35 -5.27
CA SER A 88 -15.32 -6.01 -3.84
C SER A 88 -16.33 -4.89 -3.56
N GLY A 89 -16.82 -4.20 -4.61
CA GLY A 89 -17.61 -2.99 -4.53
C GLY A 89 -16.75 -1.71 -4.44
N TYR A 90 -15.42 -1.87 -4.48
CA TYR A 90 -14.45 -0.79 -4.46
C TYR A 90 -13.45 -0.99 -5.60
N GLY A 91 -13.44 -0.05 -6.57
CA GLY A 91 -12.55 -0.13 -7.74
C GLY A 91 -11.07 -0.02 -7.35
N GLU A 92 -10.77 0.74 -6.29
CA GLU A 92 -9.42 0.89 -5.76
C GLU A 92 -8.92 -0.40 -5.08
N LEU A 93 -9.80 -1.16 -4.41
CA LEU A 93 -9.46 -2.47 -3.88
C LEU A 93 -9.36 -3.50 -5.00
N ASP A 94 -10.29 -3.49 -5.95
CA ASP A 94 -10.27 -4.40 -7.09
C ASP A 94 -8.97 -4.21 -7.92
N ARG A 95 -8.49 -2.98 -8.07
CA ARG A 95 -7.21 -2.66 -8.73
C ARG A 95 -6.04 -3.39 -8.06
N VAL A 96 -5.85 -3.23 -6.76
CA VAL A 96 -4.72 -3.83 -6.03
C VAL A 96 -4.83 -5.36 -5.93
N LEU A 97 -6.03 -5.90 -6.04
CA LEU A 97 -6.28 -7.35 -6.15
C LEU A 97 -6.04 -7.88 -7.57
N GLY A 98 -5.83 -7.00 -8.55
CA GLY A 98 -5.62 -7.37 -9.96
C GLY A 98 -6.92 -7.63 -10.72
N GLY A 99 -8.01 -6.91 -10.36
CA GLY A 99 -9.32 -6.96 -11.00
C GLY A 99 -10.42 -7.61 -10.16
N GLY A 100 -10.23 -7.72 -8.85
CA GLY A 100 -11.22 -8.22 -7.89
C GLY A 100 -10.76 -9.44 -7.10
N VAL A 101 -11.61 -9.88 -6.19
CA VAL A 101 -11.36 -11.01 -5.28
C VAL A 101 -11.42 -12.33 -6.07
N VAL A 102 -10.37 -13.13 -5.98
CA VAL A 102 -10.31 -14.46 -6.61
C VAL A 102 -10.91 -15.49 -5.66
N PRO A 103 -11.94 -16.25 -6.08
CA PRO A 103 -12.52 -17.33 -5.27
C PRO A 103 -11.45 -18.34 -4.81
N GLY A 104 -11.57 -18.82 -3.57
CA GLY A 104 -10.63 -19.79 -2.97
C GLY A 104 -9.23 -19.22 -2.69
N SER A 105 -9.01 -17.90 -2.85
CA SER A 105 -7.75 -17.24 -2.55
C SER A 105 -7.64 -16.84 -1.08
N MET A 106 -6.40 -16.63 -0.65
CA MET A 106 -6.08 -16.12 0.68
C MET A 106 -5.34 -14.78 0.55
N VAL A 107 -5.94 -13.72 1.08
CA VAL A 107 -5.43 -12.34 1.03
C VAL A 107 -5.08 -11.89 2.45
N LEU A 108 -3.85 -11.43 2.64
CA LEU A 108 -3.40 -10.81 3.88
C LEU A 108 -3.40 -9.29 3.71
N ILE A 109 -4.01 -8.59 4.67
CA ILE A 109 -4.00 -7.13 4.74
C ILE A 109 -3.24 -6.71 6.00
N GLY A 110 -2.01 -6.24 5.80
CA GLY A 110 -1.13 -5.71 6.85
C GLY A 110 -1.28 -4.20 7.03
N GLY A 111 -0.76 -3.67 8.13
CA GLY A 111 -0.70 -2.23 8.37
C GLY A 111 -0.81 -1.89 9.85
N ASP A 112 -0.51 -0.63 10.20
CA ASP A 112 -0.52 -0.12 11.57
C ASP A 112 -1.90 -0.25 12.23
N PRO A 113 -1.98 -0.42 13.56
CA PRO A 113 -3.24 -0.37 14.29
C PRO A 113 -3.97 0.97 14.05
N GLY A 114 -5.29 0.91 13.86
CA GLY A 114 -6.11 2.10 13.64
C GLY A 114 -6.06 2.70 12.23
N ILE A 115 -5.30 2.13 11.29
CA ILE A 115 -5.17 2.65 9.92
C ILE A 115 -6.46 2.53 9.09
N GLY A 116 -7.37 1.61 9.44
CA GLY A 116 -8.65 1.40 8.75
C GLY A 116 -8.88 0.00 8.18
N LYS A 117 -8.02 -0.98 8.44
CA LYS A 117 -8.13 -2.37 7.91
C LYS A 117 -9.51 -3.01 8.17
N SER A 118 -9.89 -3.05 9.45
CA SER A 118 -11.18 -3.61 9.88
C SER A 118 -12.38 -2.83 9.33
N THR A 119 -12.24 -1.52 9.13
CA THR A 119 -13.26 -0.66 8.51
C THR A 119 -13.46 -1.05 7.05
N LEU A 120 -12.39 -1.14 6.28
CA LEU A 120 -12.45 -1.55 4.87
C LEU A 120 -13.09 -2.93 4.73
N LEU A 121 -12.61 -3.92 5.52
CA LEU A 121 -13.10 -5.28 5.41
C LEU A 121 -14.56 -5.44 5.82
N LEU A 122 -15.04 -4.67 6.80
CA LEU A 122 -16.46 -4.69 7.16
C LEU A 122 -17.33 -4.06 6.07
N GLN A 123 -16.87 -2.98 5.43
CA GLN A 123 -17.55 -2.37 4.28
C GLN A 123 -17.58 -3.32 3.07
N VAL A 124 -16.46 -3.97 2.75
CA VAL A 124 -16.35 -4.98 1.68
C VAL A 124 -17.25 -6.19 1.96
N SER A 125 -17.25 -6.67 3.21
CA SER A 125 -18.12 -7.78 3.64
C SER A 125 -19.60 -7.46 3.43
N ASN A 126 -20.02 -6.23 3.73
CA ASN A 126 -21.38 -5.78 3.49
C ASN A 126 -21.73 -5.75 1.99
N GLN A 127 -20.83 -5.26 1.13
CA GLN A 127 -21.07 -5.24 -0.32
C GLN A 127 -21.18 -6.66 -0.89
N LEU A 128 -20.25 -7.53 -0.51
CA LEU A 128 -20.23 -8.92 -0.98
C LEU A 128 -21.40 -9.74 -0.44
N SER A 129 -21.89 -9.45 0.77
CA SER A 129 -22.99 -10.19 1.41
C SER A 129 -24.34 -10.07 0.69
N GLN A 130 -24.46 -9.17 -0.26
CA GLN A 130 -25.64 -9.08 -1.14
C GLN A 130 -25.73 -10.24 -2.15
N LYS A 131 -24.61 -10.91 -2.42
CA LYS A 131 -24.50 -12.00 -3.41
C LYS A 131 -23.93 -13.29 -2.84
N TYR A 132 -23.15 -13.19 -1.77
CA TYR A 132 -22.37 -14.30 -1.21
C TYR A 132 -22.58 -14.39 0.28
N ARG A 133 -22.46 -15.61 0.82
CA ARG A 133 -22.45 -15.84 2.26
C ARG A 133 -21.11 -15.47 2.85
N ILE A 134 -21.09 -14.53 3.78
CA ILE A 134 -19.89 -13.98 4.39
C ILE A 134 -19.86 -14.30 5.88
N LEU A 135 -18.74 -14.80 6.37
CA LEU A 135 -18.46 -14.97 7.79
C LEU A 135 -17.37 -13.99 8.23
N TYR A 136 -17.70 -13.07 9.12
CA TYR A 136 -16.74 -12.13 9.71
C TYR A 136 -16.38 -12.59 11.12
N ILE A 137 -15.15 -13.10 11.30
CA ILE A 137 -14.61 -13.56 12.57
C ILE A 137 -13.89 -12.38 13.21
N SER A 138 -14.34 -11.96 14.39
CA SER A 138 -13.77 -10.85 15.16
C SER A 138 -13.14 -11.39 16.43
N GLY A 139 -11.81 -11.36 16.49
CA GLY A 139 -11.07 -11.75 17.69
C GLY A 139 -10.75 -10.58 18.64
N GLU A 140 -10.98 -9.34 18.22
CA GLU A 140 -10.66 -8.15 19.02
C GLU A 140 -11.90 -7.46 19.54
N GLU A 141 -13.01 -7.51 18.81
CA GLU A 141 -14.24 -6.80 19.14
C GLU A 141 -15.39 -7.78 19.38
N SER A 142 -16.23 -7.45 20.36
CA SER A 142 -17.48 -8.17 20.58
C SER A 142 -18.48 -7.96 19.42
N ALA A 143 -19.46 -8.85 19.28
CA ALA A 143 -20.51 -8.72 18.27
C ALA A 143 -21.24 -7.37 18.34
N GLN A 144 -21.44 -6.83 19.55
CA GLN A 144 -22.08 -5.52 19.76
C GLN A 144 -21.21 -4.38 19.24
N GLN A 145 -19.89 -4.42 19.47
CA GLN A 145 -18.95 -3.41 18.98
C GLN A 145 -18.87 -3.43 17.46
N VAL A 146 -18.80 -4.63 16.84
CA VAL A 146 -18.85 -4.77 15.37
C VAL A 146 -20.17 -4.24 14.82
N LYS A 147 -21.31 -4.51 15.49
CA LYS A 147 -22.63 -3.98 15.08
C LYS A 147 -22.68 -2.44 15.19
N LEU A 148 -22.17 -1.84 16.26
CA LEU A 148 -22.11 -0.39 16.42
C LEU A 148 -21.24 0.25 15.33
N ARG A 149 -20.08 -0.34 15.03
CA ARG A 149 -19.22 0.10 13.93
C ARG A 149 -19.95 -0.05 12.60
N GLY A 150 -20.60 -1.19 12.35
CA GLY A 150 -21.39 -1.44 11.16
C GLY A 150 -22.50 -0.40 10.96
N SER A 151 -23.24 -0.07 12.01
CA SER A 151 -24.29 0.96 11.94
C SER A 151 -23.75 2.33 11.53
N ARG A 152 -22.59 2.74 12.04
CA ARG A 152 -21.90 3.98 11.65
C ARG A 152 -21.47 3.97 10.18
N LEU A 153 -21.09 2.80 9.68
CA LEU A 153 -20.64 2.60 8.29
C LEU A 153 -21.80 2.38 7.31
N GLY A 154 -23.06 2.36 7.78
CA GLY A 154 -24.21 2.04 6.95
C GLY A 154 -24.32 0.57 6.56
N VAL A 155 -23.62 -0.32 7.28
CA VAL A 155 -23.68 -1.78 7.11
C VAL A 155 -24.98 -2.31 7.72
N ALA A 156 -25.81 -2.95 6.91
CA ALA A 156 -27.00 -3.73 7.28
C ALA A 156 -27.79 -3.21 8.51
N THR A 157 -28.44 -2.08 8.40
CA THR A 157 -29.56 -1.74 9.27
C THR A 157 -30.84 -2.21 8.60
N SER A 158 -31.24 -3.45 8.83
CA SER A 158 -32.66 -3.78 8.77
C SER A 158 -33.35 -2.93 9.84
N HIS A 159 -34.00 -1.84 9.43
CA HIS A 159 -34.93 -1.14 10.31
C HIS A 159 -36.07 -2.10 10.64
N HIS A 160 -35.94 -2.82 11.75
CA HIS A 160 -37.12 -3.17 12.53
C HIS A 160 -37.64 -1.85 13.07
N SER A 161 -38.63 -1.28 12.40
CA SER A 161 -39.48 -0.25 12.94
C SER A 161 -40.29 -0.91 14.09
N GLU A 162 -39.70 -0.92 15.29
CA GLU A 162 -40.53 -1.02 16.48
C GLU A 162 -41.28 0.32 16.59
N THR A 163 -42.54 0.26 16.23
CA THR A 163 -43.52 1.28 16.55
C THR A 163 -43.64 1.41 18.08
N ASN A 164 -42.93 2.35 18.67
CA ASN A 164 -43.29 2.96 19.94
C ASN A 164 -43.12 4.47 19.86
N GLY A 165 -44.23 5.12 20.17
CA GLY A 165 -44.54 6.48 19.86
C GLY A 165 -43.64 7.57 20.48
N ASN A 166 -43.80 8.73 19.90
CA ASN A 166 -43.43 10.07 20.33
C ASN A 166 -41.93 10.44 20.33
N ALA A 167 -41.49 10.96 19.18
CA ALA A 167 -40.76 12.23 19.13
C ALA A 167 -40.67 12.70 17.67
N LYS A 168 -41.53 13.66 17.29
CA LYS A 168 -41.37 14.46 16.08
C LYS A 168 -40.23 15.44 16.31
N VAL A 169 -39.15 15.36 15.55
CA VAL A 169 -38.31 16.51 15.18
C VAL A 169 -37.96 16.38 13.70
N ALA A 170 -38.20 17.45 12.99
CA ALA A 170 -38.16 17.60 11.54
C ALA A 170 -36.74 17.45 10.98
N VAL A 171 -36.57 16.62 9.96
CA VAL A 171 -35.74 16.84 8.76
C VAL A 171 -36.51 16.17 7.61
N ALA A 172 -37.36 16.90 6.99
CA ALA A 172 -38.01 16.54 5.73
C ALA A 172 -37.71 17.67 4.75
N GLU A 173 -37.05 17.30 3.68
CA GLU A 173 -37.19 17.89 2.34
C GLU A 173 -35.91 17.54 1.55
N GLU A 174 -35.92 16.39 0.87
CA GLU A 174 -35.13 16.12 -0.35
C GLU A 174 -35.15 14.63 -0.76
N THR A 175 -36.27 13.93 -0.55
CA THR A 175 -36.41 12.54 -1.08
C THR A 175 -37.87 12.23 -1.44
N GLN A 176 -38.50 13.01 -2.34
CA GLN A 176 -39.83 12.68 -2.83
C GLN A 176 -39.95 12.45 -4.34
N GLU A 177 -38.90 12.27 -5.11
CA GLU A 177 -39.01 11.96 -6.55
C GLU A 177 -38.48 10.59 -7.00
N ALA A 178 -38.05 9.70 -6.12
CA ALA A 178 -37.54 8.38 -6.48
C ALA A 178 -38.46 7.18 -6.15
N GLU A 179 -39.68 7.42 -5.67
CA GLU A 179 -40.60 6.33 -5.25
C GLU A 179 -41.77 6.10 -6.22
N LYS A 180 -41.53 6.16 -7.52
CA LYS A 180 -42.52 5.63 -8.49
C LYS A 180 -41.83 4.85 -9.58
N ASN A 181 -41.43 3.63 -9.32
CA ASN A 181 -41.44 2.46 -10.20
C ASN A 181 -40.32 1.47 -9.76
N GLY A 182 -40.72 0.31 -9.30
CA GLY A 182 -39.86 -0.82 -9.20
C GLY A 182 -39.85 -1.45 -7.80
N ILE A 183 -40.38 -2.63 -7.74
CA ILE A 183 -40.30 -3.59 -6.63
C ILE A 183 -38.82 -3.77 -6.25
N SER A 184 -38.36 -3.01 -5.28
CA SER A 184 -37.06 -3.24 -4.65
C SER A 184 -37.22 -4.41 -3.68
N THR A 185 -37.00 -5.61 -4.17
CA THR A 185 -36.75 -6.76 -3.29
C THR A 185 -35.47 -6.44 -2.51
N LYS A 186 -35.60 -5.99 -1.26
CA LYS A 186 -34.48 -5.88 -0.33
C LYS A 186 -33.83 -7.25 -0.22
N VAL A 187 -32.71 -7.46 -0.88
CA VAL A 187 -31.88 -8.66 -0.72
C VAL A 187 -31.39 -8.62 0.71
N ALA A 188 -31.79 -9.62 1.51
CA ALA A 188 -31.29 -9.77 2.87
C ALA A 188 -29.78 -9.99 2.80
N SER A 189 -29.02 -9.22 3.57
CA SER A 189 -27.57 -9.37 3.68
C SER A 189 -27.24 -10.71 4.34
N ASP A 190 -26.44 -11.55 3.67
CA ASP A 190 -26.00 -12.87 4.17
C ASP A 190 -24.63 -12.73 4.88
N LEU A 191 -24.54 -11.80 5.85
CA LEU A 191 -23.36 -11.47 6.65
C LEU A 191 -23.52 -11.99 8.09
N TYR A 192 -22.67 -12.91 8.48
CA TYR A 192 -22.59 -13.50 9.82
C TYR A 192 -21.39 -12.96 10.58
N ILE A 193 -21.56 -12.68 11.87
CA ILE A 193 -20.49 -12.19 12.77
C ILE A 193 -20.23 -13.27 13.82
N LEU A 194 -18.99 -13.71 13.93
CA LEU A 194 -18.51 -14.67 14.93
C LEU A 194 -17.45 -13.99 15.83
N PRO A 195 -17.78 -13.66 17.08
CA PRO A 195 -16.81 -13.16 18.06
C PRO A 195 -16.11 -14.34 18.72
N GLU A 196 -15.08 -14.89 18.09
CA GLU A 196 -14.37 -16.08 18.56
C GLU A 196 -12.86 -15.98 18.27
N THR A 197 -12.06 -16.58 19.14
CA THR A 197 -10.60 -16.61 19.05
C THR A 197 -10.03 -18.02 19.04
N ASP A 198 -10.80 -19.04 19.48
CA ASP A 198 -10.38 -20.43 19.40
C ASP A 198 -10.47 -20.95 17.97
N LEU A 199 -9.32 -21.37 17.43
CA LEU A 199 -9.23 -21.89 16.07
C LEU A 199 -10.15 -23.09 15.81
N GLU A 200 -10.31 -23.99 16.80
CA GLU A 200 -11.14 -25.19 16.60
C GLU A 200 -12.62 -24.82 16.46
N GLU A 201 -13.11 -23.88 17.26
CA GLU A 201 -14.48 -23.37 17.15
C GLU A 201 -14.70 -22.60 15.84
N ILE A 202 -13.73 -21.77 15.44
CA ILE A 202 -13.74 -21.09 14.14
C ILE A 202 -13.85 -22.09 12.99
N LEU A 203 -13.05 -23.16 13.00
CA LEU A 203 -13.08 -24.18 11.95
C LEU A 203 -14.41 -24.95 11.92
N LYS A 204 -15.01 -25.27 13.07
CA LYS A 204 -16.33 -25.89 13.17
C LYS A 204 -17.43 -25.02 12.56
N GLU A 205 -17.38 -23.71 12.85
CA GLU A 205 -18.34 -22.76 12.28
C GLU A 205 -18.18 -22.63 10.77
N ILE A 206 -16.94 -22.55 10.26
CA ILE A 206 -16.67 -22.53 8.81
C ILE A 206 -17.22 -23.80 8.13
N GLU A 207 -17.03 -24.98 8.72
CA GLU A 207 -17.56 -26.25 8.19
C GLU A 207 -19.10 -26.32 8.20
N SER A 208 -19.72 -25.77 9.24
CA SER A 208 -21.17 -25.72 9.40
C SER A 208 -21.83 -24.72 8.46
N LEU A 209 -21.35 -23.48 8.46
CA LEU A 209 -21.93 -22.37 7.70
C LEU A 209 -21.60 -22.44 6.20
N ARG A 210 -20.41 -22.97 5.84
CA ARG A 210 -19.86 -23.02 4.48
C ARG A 210 -19.93 -21.66 3.78
N PRO A 211 -19.26 -20.65 4.32
CA PRO A 211 -19.26 -19.32 3.71
C PRO A 211 -18.52 -19.32 2.37
N ASN A 212 -18.89 -18.42 1.47
CA ASN A 212 -18.11 -18.18 0.26
C ASN A 212 -16.82 -17.40 0.58
N LEU A 213 -16.89 -16.50 1.58
CA LEU A 213 -15.77 -15.71 2.05
C LEU A 213 -15.77 -15.62 3.58
N ALA A 214 -14.60 -15.80 4.18
CA ALA A 214 -14.37 -15.59 5.61
C ALA A 214 -13.36 -14.45 5.83
N VAL A 215 -13.66 -13.56 6.76
CA VAL A 215 -12.75 -12.50 7.23
C VAL A 215 -12.23 -12.89 8.61
N ILE A 216 -10.92 -12.80 8.84
CA ILE A 216 -10.26 -13.04 10.13
C ILE A 216 -9.70 -11.69 10.62
N ASP A 217 -10.28 -11.13 11.66
CA ASP A 217 -9.91 -9.81 12.20
C ASP A 217 -9.64 -9.86 13.72
N SER A 218 -8.38 -10.06 14.19
CA SER A 218 -7.14 -10.26 13.45
C SER A 218 -6.56 -11.67 13.66
N ILE A 219 -5.61 -12.07 12.84
CA ILE A 219 -4.95 -13.38 12.98
C ILE A 219 -4.13 -13.49 14.27
N GLN A 220 -3.66 -12.37 14.83
CA GLN A 220 -2.89 -12.34 16.07
C GLN A 220 -3.70 -12.73 17.30
N THR A 221 -5.01 -12.57 17.26
CA THR A 221 -5.90 -12.93 18.37
C THR A 221 -6.35 -14.38 18.31
N VAL A 222 -6.29 -15.02 17.14
CA VAL A 222 -6.64 -16.42 16.95
C VAL A 222 -5.56 -17.32 17.56
N PHE A 223 -5.98 -18.29 18.36
CA PHE A 223 -5.07 -19.25 18.97
C PHE A 223 -5.54 -20.69 18.83
N PHE A 224 -4.59 -21.60 18.81
CA PHE A 224 -4.82 -23.03 18.81
C PHE A 224 -4.45 -23.60 20.18
N PRO A 225 -5.44 -24.08 20.99
CA PRO A 225 -5.20 -24.53 22.36
C PRO A 225 -4.16 -25.65 22.51
N ALA A 226 -3.96 -26.45 21.48
CA ALA A 226 -2.97 -27.54 21.49
C ALA A 226 -1.50 -27.05 21.44
N LEU A 227 -1.26 -25.77 21.11
CA LEU A 227 0.06 -25.16 21.14
C LEU A 227 0.30 -24.49 22.49
N THR A 228 1.50 -24.68 23.04
CA THR A 228 1.89 -24.11 24.35
C THR A 228 2.35 -22.66 24.27
N SER A 229 2.58 -22.15 23.06
CA SER A 229 3.00 -20.77 22.82
C SER A 229 1.84 -19.79 23.04
N ALA A 230 2.17 -18.56 23.44
CA ALA A 230 1.17 -17.51 23.70
C ALA A 230 0.42 -17.10 22.42
N PRO A 231 -0.85 -16.66 22.52
CA PRO A 231 -1.57 -16.05 21.41
C PRO A 231 -0.76 -14.88 20.82
N GLY A 232 -0.77 -14.73 19.49
CA GLY A 232 0.00 -13.70 18.78
C GLY A 232 1.48 -14.03 18.56
N SER A 233 2.02 -15.09 19.16
CA SER A 233 3.38 -15.55 18.88
C SER A 233 3.52 -16.04 17.44
N VAL A 234 4.77 -16.04 16.91
CA VAL A 234 5.07 -16.51 15.55
C VAL A 234 4.55 -17.93 15.31
N ALA A 235 4.71 -18.83 16.29
CA ALA A 235 4.25 -20.22 16.20
C ALA A 235 2.71 -20.30 16.07
N GLN A 236 1.98 -19.60 16.93
CA GLN A 236 0.51 -19.57 16.89
C GLN A 236 0.01 -19.00 15.56
N VAL A 237 0.49 -17.84 15.17
CA VAL A 237 0.03 -17.15 13.95
C VAL A 237 0.30 -17.99 12.70
N ARG A 238 1.47 -18.64 12.64
CA ARG A 238 1.84 -19.53 11.53
C ARG A 238 0.96 -20.77 11.45
N GLU A 239 0.79 -21.48 12.58
CA GLU A 239 -0.01 -22.73 12.60
C GLU A 239 -1.50 -22.45 12.38
N CYS A 240 -2.06 -21.41 12.99
CA CYS A 240 -3.45 -21.00 12.73
C CYS A 240 -3.65 -20.65 11.26
N THR A 241 -2.76 -19.87 10.66
CA THR A 241 -2.85 -19.53 9.24
C THR A 241 -2.70 -20.74 8.33
N ALA A 242 -1.81 -21.69 8.66
CA ALA A 242 -1.65 -22.92 7.90
C ALA A 242 -2.92 -23.82 7.95
N ALA A 243 -3.58 -23.90 9.10
CA ALA A 243 -4.84 -24.61 9.24
C ALA A 243 -5.96 -23.96 8.42
N LEU A 244 -6.12 -22.63 8.53
CA LEU A 244 -7.08 -21.86 7.74
C LEU A 244 -6.83 -22.01 6.24
N MET A 245 -5.57 -21.96 5.78
CA MET A 245 -5.20 -22.19 4.39
C MET A 245 -5.61 -23.58 3.89
N LYS A 246 -5.44 -24.60 4.71
CA LYS A 246 -5.85 -25.96 4.36
C LYS A 246 -7.35 -26.04 4.13
N VAL A 247 -8.15 -25.42 5.01
CA VAL A 247 -9.61 -25.40 4.89
C VAL A 247 -10.04 -24.57 3.68
N ALA A 248 -9.46 -23.38 3.49
CA ALA A 248 -9.70 -22.52 2.33
C ALA A 248 -9.57 -23.29 1.01
N LYS A 249 -8.43 -23.98 0.83
CA LYS A 249 -8.15 -24.75 -0.40
C LYS A 249 -9.00 -26.02 -0.56
N HIS A 250 -9.41 -26.66 0.54
CA HIS A 250 -10.24 -27.87 0.46
C HIS A 250 -11.71 -27.57 0.18
N GLN A 251 -12.21 -26.46 0.68
CA GLN A 251 -13.63 -26.10 0.61
C GLN A 251 -13.91 -24.96 -0.38
N ASP A 252 -12.86 -24.47 -1.07
CA ASP A 252 -12.94 -23.35 -2.02
C ASP A 252 -13.48 -22.07 -1.38
N ILE A 253 -13.05 -21.80 -0.14
CA ILE A 253 -13.46 -20.63 0.63
C ILE A 253 -12.40 -19.53 0.47
N THR A 254 -12.82 -18.35 0.10
CA THR A 254 -11.94 -17.16 0.06
C THR A 254 -11.68 -16.65 1.47
N MET A 255 -10.45 -16.31 1.81
CA MET A 255 -10.12 -15.76 3.13
C MET A 255 -9.42 -14.40 3.03
N LEU A 256 -9.94 -13.41 3.76
CA LEU A 256 -9.32 -12.11 3.97
C LEU A 256 -8.82 -12.05 5.41
N ILE A 257 -7.52 -11.92 5.59
CA ILE A 257 -6.86 -11.99 6.89
C ILE A 257 -6.29 -10.62 7.24
N VAL A 258 -6.65 -10.08 8.41
CA VAL A 258 -6.04 -8.88 8.98
C VAL A 258 -4.80 -9.25 9.78
N GLY A 259 -3.69 -8.55 9.50
CA GLY A 259 -2.45 -8.64 10.27
C GLY A 259 -1.99 -7.27 10.74
N HIS A 260 -1.56 -7.15 12.01
CA HIS A 260 -0.96 -5.93 12.54
C HIS A 260 0.55 -5.94 12.33
N VAL A 261 1.10 -4.82 11.88
CA VAL A 261 2.56 -4.61 11.84
C VAL A 261 3.00 -4.16 13.23
N THR A 262 4.00 -4.83 13.81
CA THR A 262 4.56 -4.43 15.09
C THR A 262 5.98 -3.92 14.89
N LYS A 263 6.28 -2.74 15.46
CA LYS A 263 7.61 -2.14 15.41
C LYS A 263 8.62 -2.85 16.35
N GLU A 264 8.14 -3.66 17.29
CA GLU A 264 8.93 -4.18 18.42
C GLU A 264 9.05 -5.72 18.48
N GLY A 265 8.87 -6.45 17.40
CA GLY A 265 9.24 -7.88 17.31
C GLY A 265 8.53 -8.89 18.25
N ALA A 266 7.75 -8.45 19.25
CA ALA A 266 7.12 -9.33 20.25
C ALA A 266 5.86 -10.06 19.73
N ILE A 267 5.25 -9.56 18.66
CA ILE A 267 4.06 -10.15 18.02
C ILE A 267 4.41 -10.45 16.57
N ALA A 268 3.99 -11.63 16.07
CA ALA A 268 4.25 -12.04 14.70
C ALA A 268 3.68 -11.03 13.68
N GLY A 269 4.56 -10.41 12.93
CA GLY A 269 4.20 -9.48 11.87
C GLY A 269 3.77 -10.19 10.58
N PRO A 270 3.20 -9.45 9.60
CA PRO A 270 2.75 -9.99 8.32
C PRO A 270 3.83 -10.74 7.52
N LYS A 271 5.11 -10.39 7.66
CA LYS A 271 6.24 -11.05 6.98
C LYS A 271 6.27 -12.57 7.17
N VAL A 272 5.90 -13.06 8.35
CA VAL A 272 5.85 -14.51 8.65
C VAL A 272 4.81 -15.22 7.78
N LEU A 273 3.75 -14.53 7.40
CA LEU A 273 2.60 -15.06 6.66
C LEU A 273 2.71 -14.89 5.14
N GLU A 274 3.60 -14.03 4.65
CA GLU A 274 3.72 -13.71 3.22
C GLU A 274 3.90 -14.95 2.34
N HIS A 275 4.57 -15.97 2.85
CA HIS A 275 4.81 -17.22 2.11
C HIS A 275 3.57 -18.10 2.05
N LEU A 276 2.65 -18.01 3.01
CA LEU A 276 1.47 -18.85 3.14
C LEU A 276 0.28 -18.34 2.33
N VAL A 277 0.21 -17.04 2.06
CA VAL A 277 -0.92 -16.40 1.39
C VAL A 277 -0.66 -16.16 -0.09
N ASP A 278 -1.72 -15.95 -0.87
CA ASP A 278 -1.65 -15.72 -2.31
C ASP A 278 -1.41 -14.24 -2.65
N THR A 279 -2.00 -13.34 -1.87
CA THR A 279 -1.89 -11.89 -2.04
C THR A 279 -1.57 -11.24 -0.71
N VAL A 280 -0.67 -10.25 -0.72
CA VAL A 280 -0.32 -9.42 0.44
C VAL A 280 -0.53 -7.96 0.08
N LEU A 281 -1.37 -7.30 0.84
CA LEU A 281 -1.66 -5.88 0.75
C LEU A 281 -1.17 -5.19 2.02
N TYR A 282 -0.54 -4.02 1.89
CA TYR A 282 -0.19 -3.17 3.03
C TYR A 282 -1.01 -1.90 3.01
N PHE A 283 -1.61 -1.60 4.15
CA PHE A 283 -2.29 -0.34 4.41
C PHE A 283 -1.28 0.65 5.00
N GLU A 284 -1.06 1.75 4.30
CA GLU A 284 -0.10 2.79 4.64
C GLU A 284 -0.83 4.13 4.79
N GLY A 285 -0.31 5.04 5.59
CA GLY A 285 -0.84 6.39 5.71
C GLY A 285 -0.29 7.13 6.91
N ASP A 286 -0.23 8.44 6.81
CA ASP A 286 0.11 9.31 7.92
C ASP A 286 -1.11 9.48 8.83
N ARG A 287 -0.88 9.58 10.15
CA ARG A 287 -1.93 9.80 11.14
C ARG A 287 -2.62 11.16 10.99
N PHE A 288 -1.92 12.10 10.39
CA PHE A 288 -2.41 13.47 10.17
C PHE A 288 -3.04 13.66 8.79
N ALA A 289 -2.81 12.77 7.85
CA ALA A 289 -3.41 12.82 6.53
C ALA A 289 -4.77 12.09 6.53
N SER A 290 -5.75 12.59 5.77
CA SER A 290 -7.05 11.93 5.59
C SER A 290 -6.97 10.73 4.66
N HIS A 291 -6.01 10.71 3.74
CA HIS A 291 -5.85 9.64 2.76
C HIS A 291 -5.10 8.44 3.31
N ARG A 292 -5.40 7.28 2.73
CA ARG A 292 -4.80 5.99 3.04
C ARG A 292 -4.43 5.30 1.74
N LEU A 293 -3.24 4.74 1.69
CA LEU A 293 -2.71 4.00 0.56
C LEU A 293 -2.82 2.51 0.85
N LEU A 294 -3.34 1.75 -0.09
CA LEU A 294 -3.35 0.28 -0.04
C LEU A 294 -2.41 -0.23 -1.13
N ARG A 295 -1.26 -0.76 -0.73
CA ARG A 295 -0.19 -1.19 -1.64
C ARG A 295 -0.15 -2.71 -1.79
N THR A 296 -0.02 -3.19 -3.01
CA THR A 296 0.22 -4.61 -3.30
C THR A 296 1.70 -4.95 -3.19
N VAL A 297 2.06 -5.82 -2.25
CA VAL A 297 3.45 -6.30 -2.08
C VAL A 297 3.65 -7.65 -2.76
N LYS A 298 2.63 -8.50 -2.71
CA LYS A 298 2.62 -9.81 -3.37
C LYS A 298 1.26 -10.06 -3.98
N ASN A 299 1.23 -10.55 -5.23
CA ASN A 299 -0.02 -10.96 -5.87
C ASN A 299 0.26 -12.10 -6.87
N ARG A 300 -0.32 -13.29 -6.63
CA ARG A 300 -0.22 -14.42 -7.57
C ARG A 300 -1.18 -14.30 -8.75
N PHE A 301 -2.14 -13.39 -8.66
CA PHE A 301 -3.24 -13.27 -9.62
C PHE A 301 -3.19 -11.97 -10.44
N GLY A 302 -2.22 -11.10 -10.17
CA GLY A 302 -2.11 -9.81 -10.84
C GLY A 302 -0.74 -9.16 -10.65
N ALA A 303 -0.65 -7.90 -11.04
CA ALA A 303 0.57 -7.11 -10.89
C ALA A 303 0.89 -6.87 -9.40
N THR A 304 2.18 -6.74 -9.10
CA THR A 304 2.68 -6.23 -7.81
C THR A 304 2.96 -4.73 -7.93
N HIS A 305 3.07 -4.04 -6.78
CA HIS A 305 3.31 -2.59 -6.69
C HIS A 305 2.14 -1.70 -7.15
N GLU A 306 0.95 -2.29 -7.38
CA GLU A 306 -0.26 -1.48 -7.58
C GLU A 306 -0.66 -0.79 -6.28
N ILE A 307 -1.23 0.42 -6.40
CA ILE A 307 -1.79 1.13 -5.26
C ILE A 307 -3.28 1.47 -5.46
N GLY A 308 -4.02 1.36 -4.35
CA GLY A 308 -5.37 1.87 -4.20
C GLY A 308 -5.37 3.04 -3.20
N ILE A 309 -6.15 4.06 -3.47
CA ILE A 309 -6.17 5.27 -2.65
C ILE A 309 -7.55 5.50 -2.09
N PHE A 310 -7.61 5.59 -0.76
CA PHE A 310 -8.81 5.81 0.01
C PHE A 310 -8.70 7.05 0.87
N GLU A 311 -9.82 7.66 1.18
CA GLU A 311 -9.92 8.73 2.15
C GLU A 311 -10.74 8.25 3.35
N MET A 312 -10.29 8.57 4.56
CA MET A 312 -11.02 8.30 5.80
C MET A 312 -12.03 9.42 6.04
N VAL A 313 -13.30 9.08 5.94
CA VAL A 313 -14.42 10.00 6.21
C VAL A 313 -15.26 9.49 7.38
N THR A 314 -16.21 10.30 7.86
CA THR A 314 -17.07 9.95 9.01
C THR A 314 -17.82 8.61 8.82
N ARG A 315 -18.16 8.26 7.58
CA ARG A 315 -18.85 7.01 7.21
C ARG A 315 -17.93 5.87 6.80
N GLY A 316 -16.63 5.95 7.11
CA GLY A 316 -15.65 4.91 6.80
C GLY A 316 -14.66 5.31 5.73
N LEU A 317 -14.24 4.36 4.92
CA LEU A 317 -13.32 4.57 3.81
C LEU A 317 -14.08 4.84 2.51
N ARG A 318 -13.66 5.87 1.80
CA ARG A 318 -14.15 6.25 0.48
C ARG A 318 -13.02 6.19 -0.53
N GLU A 319 -13.28 5.72 -1.73
CA GLU A 319 -12.31 5.75 -2.83
C GLU A 319 -12.04 7.18 -3.27
N VAL A 320 -10.81 7.43 -3.67
CA VAL A 320 -10.41 8.71 -4.27
C VAL A 320 -10.36 8.54 -5.80
N PRO A 321 -11.34 9.10 -6.53
CA PRO A 321 -11.43 8.92 -7.98
C PRO A 321 -10.25 9.53 -8.73
N ASN A 322 -9.75 10.67 -8.26
CA ASN A 322 -8.62 11.40 -8.83
C ASN A 322 -7.52 11.64 -7.78
N PRO A 323 -6.62 10.69 -7.59
CA PRO A 323 -5.57 10.84 -6.56
C PRO A 323 -4.61 12.00 -6.80
N SER A 324 -4.38 12.36 -8.06
CA SER A 324 -3.47 13.46 -8.38
C SER A 324 -3.91 14.79 -7.76
N GLU A 325 -5.23 15.01 -7.56
CA GLU A 325 -5.74 16.20 -6.88
C GLU A 325 -5.31 16.30 -5.42
N LEU A 326 -5.02 15.17 -4.76
CA LEU A 326 -4.52 15.16 -3.37
C LEU A 326 -3.07 15.60 -3.24
N PHE A 327 -2.29 15.48 -4.33
CA PHE A 327 -0.84 15.68 -4.36
C PHE A 327 -0.43 16.88 -5.22
N LEU A 328 -1.40 17.68 -5.65
CA LEU A 328 -1.20 18.95 -6.33
C LEU A 328 -1.62 20.10 -5.40
N GLY A 329 -0.79 21.12 -5.30
CA GLY A 329 -1.14 22.40 -4.69
C GLY A 329 -2.08 23.24 -5.57
N SER A 330 -2.42 24.43 -5.08
CA SER A 330 -3.16 25.40 -5.90
C SER A 330 -2.30 25.88 -7.05
N ARG A 331 -2.82 25.75 -8.27
CA ARG A 331 -2.14 26.28 -9.47
C ARG A 331 -2.24 27.80 -9.60
N ASP A 332 -3.13 28.41 -8.82
CA ASP A 332 -3.41 29.85 -8.89
C ASP A 332 -2.39 30.68 -8.06
N ASP A 333 -1.59 30.03 -7.22
CA ASP A 333 -0.58 30.70 -6.38
C ASP A 333 0.77 29.94 -6.48
N PRO A 334 1.46 30.06 -7.64
CA PRO A 334 2.73 29.38 -7.86
C PRO A 334 3.85 30.02 -7.03
N ALA A 335 4.65 29.18 -6.36
CA ALA A 335 5.77 29.60 -5.54
C ALA A 335 7.12 29.18 -6.16
N PRO A 336 8.19 29.97 -5.96
CA PRO A 336 9.54 29.55 -6.33
C PRO A 336 9.93 28.24 -5.67
N GLY A 337 10.62 27.36 -6.42
CA GLY A 337 11.02 26.06 -5.91
C GLY A 337 9.97 24.98 -6.05
N THR A 338 8.85 25.25 -6.70
CA THR A 338 7.81 24.25 -6.98
C THR A 338 7.99 23.67 -8.38
N ALA A 339 7.83 22.34 -8.51
CA ALA A 339 7.87 21.63 -9.79
C ALA A 339 6.86 20.48 -9.80
N ILE A 340 6.24 20.21 -10.95
CA ILE A 340 5.24 19.16 -11.09
C ILE A 340 5.81 17.99 -11.87
N VAL A 341 5.68 16.79 -11.30
CA VAL A 341 6.16 15.53 -11.87
C VAL A 341 5.03 14.56 -12.07
N VAL A 342 5.26 13.54 -12.90
CA VAL A 342 4.36 12.40 -13.03
C VAL A 342 5.09 11.15 -12.60
N ALA A 343 4.77 10.67 -11.41
CA ALA A 343 5.25 9.41 -10.87
C ALA A 343 4.35 8.25 -11.31
N CYS A 344 4.90 7.02 -11.36
CA CYS A 344 4.11 5.81 -11.54
C CYS A 344 4.30 4.86 -10.36
N GLU A 345 3.20 4.47 -9.75
CA GLU A 345 3.15 3.39 -8.78
C GLU A 345 2.49 2.17 -9.44
N GLY A 346 3.30 1.14 -9.75
CA GLY A 346 2.86 0.03 -10.59
C GLY A 346 2.45 0.51 -11.98
N THR A 347 1.18 0.35 -12.32
CA THR A 347 0.60 0.85 -13.58
C THR A 347 -0.17 2.16 -13.42
N ARG A 348 -0.14 2.78 -12.24
CA ARG A 348 -0.89 3.98 -11.93
C ARG A 348 -0.03 5.23 -12.02
N PRO A 349 -0.25 6.10 -13.01
CA PRO A 349 0.37 7.42 -13.02
C PRO A 349 -0.30 8.33 -11.98
N ILE A 350 0.52 9.10 -11.26
CA ILE A 350 0.08 10.08 -10.27
C ILE A 350 0.87 11.35 -10.51
N VAL A 351 0.17 12.47 -10.66
CA VAL A 351 0.81 13.77 -10.74
C VAL A 351 1.06 14.29 -9.34
N VAL A 352 2.31 14.69 -9.07
CA VAL A 352 2.76 15.08 -7.73
C VAL A 352 3.50 16.40 -7.83
N GLU A 353 3.23 17.29 -6.89
CA GLU A 353 3.99 18.50 -6.70
C GLU A 353 5.22 18.23 -5.83
N LEU A 354 6.37 18.67 -6.29
CA LEU A 354 7.61 18.69 -5.53
C LEU A 354 7.92 20.12 -5.12
N GLN A 355 8.34 20.30 -3.89
CA GLN A 355 8.75 21.58 -3.32
C GLN A 355 10.20 21.51 -2.87
N ALA A 356 11.00 22.48 -3.24
CA ALA A 356 12.38 22.63 -2.82
C ALA A 356 12.60 23.99 -2.17
N LEU A 357 13.41 24.01 -1.12
CA LEU A 357 13.91 25.22 -0.49
C LEU A 357 15.43 25.15 -0.45
N VAL A 358 16.08 26.18 -1.02
CA VAL A 358 17.53 26.30 -1.06
C VAL A 358 17.91 27.63 -0.44
N SER A 359 18.85 27.63 0.49
CA SER A 359 19.35 28.85 1.16
C SER A 359 20.84 28.74 1.47
N PRO A 360 21.57 29.86 1.60
CA PRO A 360 22.96 29.85 2.06
C PRO A 360 23.09 29.14 3.41
N THR A 361 24.09 28.25 3.53
CA THR A 361 24.33 27.55 4.80
C THR A 361 25.06 28.42 5.80
N SER A 362 24.59 28.41 7.05
CA SER A 362 25.32 29.00 8.18
C SER A 362 26.18 27.98 8.93
N TYR A 363 26.23 26.73 8.44
CA TYR A 363 26.93 25.62 9.08
C TYR A 363 28.21 25.26 8.33
N THR A 364 29.11 24.56 9.03
CA THR A 364 30.34 24.03 8.41
C THR A 364 30.07 22.96 7.36
N SER A 365 28.94 22.29 7.44
CA SER A 365 28.47 21.32 6.45
C SER A 365 27.02 21.64 6.07
N PRO A 366 26.69 21.71 4.77
CA PRO A 366 25.34 21.99 4.30
C PRO A 366 24.35 20.91 4.76
N ARG A 367 23.16 21.35 5.17
CA ARG A 367 22.05 20.47 5.50
C ARG A 367 21.35 19.99 4.24
N ARG A 368 21.03 18.70 4.21
CA ARG A 368 20.31 18.07 3.11
C ARG A 368 19.22 17.21 3.70
N ALA A 369 17.97 17.54 3.42
CA ALA A 369 16.82 16.82 3.90
C ALA A 369 15.82 16.54 2.77
N SER A 370 15.20 15.36 2.80
CA SER A 370 14.13 15.00 1.88
C SER A 370 12.98 14.36 2.62
N THR A 371 11.76 14.63 2.17
CA THR A 371 10.54 14.00 2.63
C THR A 371 9.78 13.51 1.40
N GLY A 372 9.50 12.21 1.31
CA GLY A 372 8.85 11.61 0.17
C GLY A 372 9.73 11.47 -1.09
N VAL A 373 11.02 11.85 -1.01
CA VAL A 373 12.02 11.66 -2.07
C VAL A 373 13.22 10.91 -1.48
N ASP A 374 13.78 9.95 -2.21
CA ASP A 374 14.94 9.19 -1.76
C ASP A 374 16.15 10.10 -1.51
N HIS A 375 16.72 10.01 -0.31
CA HIS A 375 17.84 10.86 0.11
C HIS A 375 19.09 10.63 -0.74
N SER A 376 19.37 9.41 -1.16
CA SER A 376 20.54 9.08 -1.97
C SER A 376 20.40 9.70 -3.37
N ARG A 377 19.19 9.71 -3.93
CA ARG A 377 18.90 10.37 -5.21
C ARG A 377 19.05 11.88 -5.08
N LEU A 378 18.52 12.49 -4.02
CA LEU A 378 18.73 13.93 -3.77
C LEU A 378 20.21 14.28 -3.77
N VAL A 379 21.05 13.56 -3.02
CA VAL A 379 22.50 13.84 -2.95
C VAL A 379 23.17 13.72 -4.32
N GLN A 380 22.77 12.74 -5.15
CA GLN A 380 23.28 12.59 -6.52
C GLN A 380 22.88 13.76 -7.41
N ILE A 381 21.63 14.20 -7.34
CA ILE A 381 21.12 15.34 -8.12
C ILE A 381 21.84 16.61 -7.73
N LEU A 382 22.05 16.88 -6.43
CA LEU A 382 22.84 18.03 -5.95
C LEU A 382 24.26 18.03 -6.51
N ALA A 383 24.92 16.87 -6.53
CA ALA A 383 26.27 16.74 -7.12
C ALA A 383 26.28 17.01 -8.65
N VAL A 384 25.22 16.58 -9.36
CA VAL A 384 25.06 16.88 -10.79
C VAL A 384 24.85 18.39 -11.01
N LEU A 385 23.99 19.03 -10.22
CA LEU A 385 23.74 20.47 -10.30
C LEU A 385 25.01 21.26 -10.02
N GLU A 386 25.81 20.86 -9.03
CA GLU A 386 27.10 21.51 -8.74
C GLU A 386 28.09 21.37 -9.90
N LYS A 387 28.30 20.15 -10.38
CA LYS A 387 29.36 19.86 -11.35
C LYS A 387 28.99 20.19 -12.80
N ARG A 388 27.71 20.06 -13.20
CA ARG A 388 27.26 20.18 -14.59
C ARG A 388 26.51 21.48 -14.89
N VAL A 389 25.91 22.08 -13.87
CA VAL A 389 25.14 23.33 -13.99
C VAL A 389 25.91 24.52 -13.39
N GLY A 390 26.84 24.26 -12.46
CA GLY A 390 27.67 25.28 -11.82
C GLY A 390 27.04 25.94 -10.60
N ILE A 391 26.00 25.34 -10.00
CA ILE A 391 25.38 25.87 -8.78
C ILE A 391 26.20 25.42 -7.56
N PRO A 392 26.61 26.33 -6.65
CA PRO A 392 27.53 26.01 -5.55
C PRO A 392 26.84 25.28 -4.40
N MET A 393 26.31 24.03 -4.67
CA MET A 393 25.55 23.24 -3.72
C MET A 393 26.32 22.88 -2.43
N SER A 394 27.65 22.97 -2.48
CA SER A 394 28.51 22.80 -1.30
C SER A 394 28.39 23.95 -0.28
N LYS A 395 27.78 25.07 -0.65
CA LYS A 395 27.57 26.25 0.20
C LYS A 395 26.08 26.50 0.52
N LEU A 396 25.19 25.57 0.13
CA LEU A 396 23.76 25.76 0.19
C LEU A 396 23.10 24.62 0.96
N ASP A 397 22.23 24.96 1.92
CA ASP A 397 21.28 24.04 2.52
C ASP A 397 20.19 23.71 1.50
N SER A 398 19.72 22.48 1.48
CA SER A 398 18.72 22.00 0.51
C SER A 398 17.69 21.10 1.17
N TYR A 399 16.43 21.47 1.04
CA TYR A 399 15.27 20.75 1.55
C TYR A 399 14.36 20.44 0.38
N VAL A 400 13.91 19.19 0.25
CA VAL A 400 12.98 18.78 -0.80
C VAL A 400 11.85 17.96 -0.19
N ALA A 401 10.62 18.26 -0.58
CA ALA A 401 9.43 17.54 -0.12
C ALA A 401 8.49 17.24 -1.28
N SER A 402 7.79 16.10 -1.21
CA SER A 402 6.64 15.82 -2.06
C SER A 402 5.36 16.27 -1.34
N ALA A 403 4.45 16.89 -2.08
CA ALA A 403 3.15 17.29 -1.53
C ALA A 403 2.35 16.08 -1.03
N GLY A 404 1.61 16.27 0.07
CA GLY A 404 0.80 15.22 0.67
C GLY A 404 1.59 14.06 1.28
N GLY A 405 2.93 14.14 1.35
CA GLY A 405 3.79 13.10 1.95
C GLY A 405 3.85 11.79 1.14
N LEU A 406 3.49 11.82 -0.15
CA LEU A 406 3.61 10.65 -1.02
C LEU A 406 5.08 10.30 -1.21
N ASN A 407 5.41 9.03 -1.01
CA ASN A 407 6.77 8.53 -1.24
C ASN A 407 6.99 8.31 -2.74
N VAL A 408 7.86 9.11 -3.36
CA VAL A 408 8.15 9.10 -4.81
C VAL A 408 9.61 8.65 -5.00
N GLU A 409 9.82 7.34 -5.04
CA GLU A 409 11.18 6.75 -5.07
C GLU A 409 11.70 6.48 -6.48
N GLU A 410 10.84 6.63 -7.50
CA GLU A 410 11.23 6.27 -8.87
C GLU A 410 12.12 7.34 -9.54
N PRO A 411 13.09 6.93 -10.38
CA PRO A 411 13.99 7.86 -11.05
C PRO A 411 13.31 8.85 -12.01
N ALA A 412 12.09 8.58 -12.45
CA ALA A 412 11.36 9.47 -13.38
C ALA A 412 11.10 10.87 -12.81
N VAL A 413 11.15 11.05 -11.48
CA VAL A 413 10.93 12.33 -10.80
C VAL A 413 12.20 13.17 -10.64
N ASP A 414 13.38 12.62 -10.94
CA ASP A 414 14.67 13.30 -10.73
C ASP A 414 14.75 14.66 -11.44
N LEU A 415 14.19 14.72 -12.65
CA LEU A 415 14.20 15.97 -13.43
C LEU A 415 13.42 17.07 -12.71
N GLY A 416 12.26 16.71 -12.11
CA GLY A 416 11.47 17.63 -11.30
C GLY A 416 12.20 18.09 -10.04
N VAL A 417 12.88 17.15 -9.34
CA VAL A 417 13.71 17.50 -8.17
C VAL A 417 14.81 18.49 -8.56
N ALA A 418 15.51 18.23 -9.68
CA ALA A 418 16.57 19.13 -10.16
C ALA A 418 16.03 20.52 -10.50
N ILE A 419 14.89 20.60 -11.20
CA ILE A 419 14.27 21.87 -11.60
C ILE A 419 13.73 22.63 -10.37
N ALA A 420 13.08 21.95 -9.41
CA ALA A 420 12.60 22.57 -8.17
C ALA A 420 13.75 23.22 -7.39
N ILE A 421 14.89 22.50 -7.25
CA ILE A 421 16.09 23.03 -6.57
C ILE A 421 16.63 24.27 -7.29
N VAL A 422 16.74 24.23 -8.64
CA VAL A 422 17.24 25.36 -9.43
C VAL A 422 16.27 26.54 -9.37
N ALA A 423 14.96 26.27 -9.42
CA ALA A 423 13.93 27.28 -9.33
C ALA A 423 13.97 27.99 -7.96
N SER A 424 14.13 27.25 -6.87
CA SER A 424 14.30 27.80 -5.52
C SER A 424 15.62 28.61 -5.41
N PHE A 425 16.73 28.08 -5.93
CA PHE A 425 18.02 28.79 -5.89
C PHE A 425 18.01 30.11 -6.65
N ARG A 426 17.26 30.19 -7.76
CA ARG A 426 17.16 31.37 -8.60
C ARG A 426 15.99 32.29 -8.25
N ASP A 427 15.21 31.93 -7.24
CA ASP A 427 13.95 32.59 -6.88
C ASP A 427 13.01 32.76 -8.09
N ARG A 428 12.79 31.65 -8.83
CA ARG A 428 11.99 31.65 -10.06
C ARG A 428 10.86 30.62 -9.97
N ILE A 429 9.79 30.94 -10.70
CA ILE A 429 8.60 30.09 -10.80
C ILE A 429 8.70 29.23 -12.06
N VAL A 430 8.43 27.95 -11.93
CA VAL A 430 8.21 27.03 -13.04
C VAL A 430 6.75 27.18 -13.51
N ASP A 431 6.54 27.22 -14.82
CA ASP A 431 5.18 27.32 -15.37
C ASP A 431 4.28 26.19 -14.85
N SER A 432 3.18 26.56 -14.19
CA SER A 432 2.24 25.62 -13.55
C SER A 432 1.51 24.69 -14.52
N GLY A 433 1.51 25.00 -15.83
CA GLY A 433 1.02 24.16 -16.90
C GLY A 433 2.01 23.10 -17.40
N THR A 434 3.22 23.06 -16.82
CA THR A 434 4.32 22.20 -17.28
C THR A 434 4.56 21.03 -16.32
N VAL A 435 4.66 19.80 -16.86
CA VAL A 435 5.09 18.60 -16.12
C VAL A 435 6.53 18.21 -16.53
N LEU A 436 7.28 17.66 -15.58
CA LEU A 436 8.67 17.28 -15.72
C LEU A 436 8.79 15.75 -15.52
N ILE A 437 9.34 15.05 -16.52
CA ILE A 437 9.48 13.60 -16.49
C ILE A 437 10.87 13.22 -17.00
N GLY A 438 11.68 12.55 -16.18
CA GLY A 438 12.99 12.06 -16.64
C GLY A 438 13.92 11.67 -15.50
N GLU A 439 14.76 10.67 -15.74
CA GLU A 439 15.85 10.29 -14.85
C GLU A 439 17.06 11.21 -15.10
N VAL A 440 17.73 11.64 -14.04
CA VAL A 440 18.96 12.42 -14.12
C VAL A 440 20.18 11.53 -13.91
N GLY A 441 20.96 11.33 -14.97
CA GLY A 441 22.24 10.62 -14.89
C GLY A 441 23.38 11.48 -14.34
N LEU A 442 24.39 10.86 -13.73
CA LEU A 442 25.55 11.54 -13.12
C LEU A 442 26.35 12.42 -14.10
N GLY A 443 26.25 12.16 -15.41
CA GLY A 443 26.82 13.01 -16.45
C GLY A 443 25.99 14.25 -16.79
N GLY A 444 24.81 14.44 -16.19
CA GLY A 444 23.87 15.53 -16.48
C GLY A 444 22.93 15.23 -17.67
N GLN A 445 22.91 13.98 -18.17
CA GLN A 445 21.96 13.56 -19.20
C GLN A 445 20.58 13.34 -18.60
N VAL A 446 19.53 13.66 -19.34
CA VAL A 446 18.16 13.27 -19.05
C VAL A 446 17.89 11.94 -19.77
N ARG A 447 17.60 10.89 -18.99
CA ARG A 447 17.46 9.51 -19.46
C ARG A 447 16.00 9.10 -19.59
N SER A 448 15.77 8.16 -20.50
CA SER A 448 14.46 7.56 -20.74
C SER A 448 13.91 6.87 -19.50
N VAL A 449 12.59 6.96 -19.32
CA VAL A 449 11.85 6.33 -18.22
C VAL A 449 10.79 5.40 -18.75
N SER A 450 10.34 4.45 -17.91
CA SER A 450 9.28 3.52 -18.25
C SER A 450 7.91 4.22 -18.32
N GLN A 451 6.94 3.59 -19.00
CA GLN A 451 5.52 3.98 -19.01
C GLN A 451 5.26 5.44 -19.41
N MET A 452 6.08 6.02 -20.29
CA MET A 452 5.95 7.42 -20.73
C MET A 452 4.55 7.75 -21.25
N GLU A 453 3.95 6.84 -22.02
CA GLU A 453 2.59 7.02 -22.55
C GLU A 453 1.54 7.20 -21.44
N LEU A 454 1.60 6.39 -20.37
CA LEU A 454 0.67 6.51 -19.25
C LEU A 454 0.86 7.85 -18.50
N ARG A 455 2.09 8.29 -18.32
CA ARG A 455 2.42 9.56 -17.67
C ARG A 455 1.87 10.75 -18.46
N LEU A 456 2.11 10.76 -19.76
CA LEU A 456 1.64 11.83 -20.63
C LEU A 456 0.12 11.86 -20.76
N LYS A 457 -0.53 10.68 -20.80
CA LYS A 457 -2.00 10.59 -20.81
C LYS A 457 -2.61 11.18 -19.54
N GLU A 458 -2.03 10.89 -18.38
CA GLU A 458 -2.52 11.43 -17.11
C GLU A 458 -2.29 12.95 -17.02
N ALA A 459 -1.13 13.44 -17.44
CA ALA A 459 -0.85 14.87 -17.50
C ALA A 459 -1.83 15.60 -18.42
N ALA A 460 -2.07 15.08 -19.63
CA ALA A 460 -3.02 15.67 -20.57
C ALA A 460 -4.46 15.66 -20.05
N LYS A 461 -4.88 14.55 -19.40
CA LYS A 461 -6.21 14.43 -18.75
C LYS A 461 -6.43 15.48 -17.66
N LEU A 462 -5.37 15.83 -16.92
CA LEU A 462 -5.41 16.85 -15.86
C LEU A 462 -5.23 18.29 -16.39
N GLY A 463 -5.16 18.46 -17.71
CA GLY A 463 -5.12 19.76 -18.37
C GLY A 463 -3.75 20.42 -18.35
N PHE A 464 -2.66 19.68 -18.18
CA PHE A 464 -1.32 20.19 -18.38
C PHE A 464 -1.09 20.46 -19.86
N GLN A 465 -0.44 21.58 -20.15
CA GLN A 465 -0.25 22.06 -21.52
C GLN A 465 1.09 21.65 -22.10
N ARG A 466 2.10 21.41 -21.24
CA ARG A 466 3.47 21.16 -21.64
C ARG A 466 4.09 20.01 -20.83
N ALA A 467 4.92 19.21 -21.48
CA ALA A 467 5.71 18.16 -20.84
C ALA A 467 7.18 18.23 -21.27
N ILE A 468 8.10 18.39 -20.32
CA ILE A 468 9.54 18.32 -20.56
C ILE A 468 9.97 16.87 -20.30
N VAL A 469 10.51 16.21 -21.32
CA VAL A 469 10.71 14.75 -21.35
C VAL A 469 12.09 14.39 -21.94
N PRO A 470 12.61 13.18 -21.70
CA PRO A 470 13.87 12.73 -22.29
C PRO A 470 13.82 12.66 -23.81
N LYS A 471 14.88 13.13 -24.47
CA LYS A 471 15.03 12.98 -25.92
C LYS A 471 15.23 11.51 -26.31
N GLY A 472 14.66 11.11 -27.45
CA GLY A 472 14.87 9.78 -28.04
C GLY A 472 13.84 8.73 -27.67
N GLN A 473 12.79 9.08 -26.90
CA GLN A 473 11.59 8.24 -26.72
C GLN A 473 10.54 8.51 -27.80
N LYS A 474 9.66 7.53 -28.02
CA LYS A 474 8.44 7.73 -28.82
C LYS A 474 7.35 8.28 -27.93
N PHE A 475 6.60 9.22 -28.45
CA PHE A 475 5.50 9.86 -27.73
C PHE A 475 4.18 9.59 -28.48
N PRO A 476 3.07 9.37 -27.78
CA PRO A 476 1.75 9.30 -28.40
C PRO A 476 1.32 10.70 -28.88
N GLU A 477 0.41 10.74 -29.85
CA GLU A 477 -0.28 11.97 -30.22
C GLU A 477 -1.28 12.33 -29.11
N LEU A 478 -1.01 13.40 -28.39
CA LEU A 478 -1.81 13.91 -27.29
C LEU A 478 -1.94 15.44 -27.40
N ASN A 479 -2.97 15.97 -26.81
CA ASN A 479 -3.15 17.43 -26.72
C ASN A 479 -2.29 18.03 -25.59
N ILE A 480 -0.97 17.86 -25.70
CA ILE A 480 0.05 18.40 -24.80
C ILE A 480 1.32 18.67 -25.61
N GLU A 481 1.92 19.84 -25.43
CA GLU A 481 3.19 20.18 -26.06
C GLU A 481 4.32 19.34 -25.44
N ILE A 482 5.05 18.59 -26.25
CA ILE A 482 6.16 17.76 -25.77
C ILE A 482 7.47 18.44 -26.11
N LEU A 483 8.30 18.72 -25.10
CA LEU A 483 9.64 19.31 -25.21
C LEU A 483 10.72 18.26 -24.88
N PRO A 484 11.32 17.60 -25.89
CA PRO A 484 12.36 16.61 -25.64
C PRO A 484 13.70 17.27 -25.32
N VAL A 485 14.30 16.92 -24.17
CA VAL A 485 15.59 17.46 -23.69
C VAL A 485 16.63 16.35 -23.56
N ALA A 486 17.90 16.67 -23.81
CA ALA A 486 19.00 15.71 -23.70
C ALA A 486 19.78 15.87 -22.39
N LYS A 487 19.85 17.07 -21.83
CA LYS A 487 20.61 17.40 -20.63
C LYS A 487 19.77 18.21 -19.65
N VAL A 488 20.13 18.13 -18.38
CA VAL A 488 19.48 18.91 -17.30
C VAL A 488 19.54 20.42 -17.59
N ILE A 489 20.62 20.91 -18.16
CA ILE A 489 20.73 22.35 -18.51
C ILE A 489 19.67 22.76 -19.54
N ASP A 490 19.40 21.93 -20.54
CA ASP A 490 18.37 22.20 -21.56
C ASP A 490 16.98 22.25 -20.91
N ALA A 491 16.73 21.34 -19.94
CA ALA A 491 15.47 21.29 -19.19
C ALA A 491 15.30 22.53 -18.29
N ILE A 492 16.37 23.02 -17.66
CA ILE A 492 16.35 24.25 -16.85
C ILE A 492 15.95 25.44 -17.72
N ILE A 493 16.54 25.59 -18.92
CA ILE A 493 16.22 26.67 -19.84
C ILE A 493 14.76 26.58 -20.32
N ALA A 494 14.25 25.37 -20.55
CA ALA A 494 12.88 25.16 -21.02
C ALA A 494 11.83 25.37 -19.91
N ALA A 495 12.16 25.01 -18.65
CA ALA A 495 11.23 25.04 -17.54
C ALA A 495 11.15 26.40 -16.83
N ILE A 496 12.28 27.15 -16.83
CA ILE A 496 12.42 28.43 -16.13
C ILE A 496 12.64 29.50 -17.17
N PRO A 497 11.62 30.22 -17.64
CA PRO A 497 11.76 31.26 -18.64
C PRO A 497 12.69 32.37 -18.11
N GLN A 498 13.55 32.84 -18.99
CA GLN A 498 14.33 34.06 -18.71
C GLN A 498 13.32 35.21 -18.69
N GLN A 499 13.27 35.97 -17.59
CA GLN A 499 12.65 37.30 -17.66
C GLN A 499 13.41 38.10 -18.69
N THR A 500 12.76 38.54 -19.75
CA THR A 500 13.20 39.72 -20.48
C THR A 500 13.10 40.85 -19.46
N LEU A 501 14.25 41.35 -18.99
CA LEU A 501 14.30 42.59 -18.22
C LEU A 501 13.58 43.62 -19.08
N THR A 502 12.45 44.10 -18.63
CA THR A 502 11.79 45.27 -19.22
C THR A 502 12.59 46.49 -18.77
N ASP A 503 12.66 47.52 -19.61
CA ASP A 503 13.42 48.76 -19.30
C ASP A 503 12.99 49.40 -17.96
N GLU A 504 11.85 49.02 -17.40
CA GLU A 504 11.35 49.43 -16.08
C GLU A 504 12.12 48.79 -14.89
N ASP A 505 12.80 47.66 -15.09
CA ASP A 505 13.59 47.00 -14.04
C ASP A 505 14.98 47.66 -13.82
N PHE A 506 15.39 48.54 -14.73
CA PHE A 506 16.65 49.30 -14.63
C PHE A 506 16.54 50.62 -13.86
N GLU A 507 15.32 51.10 -13.57
CA GLU A 507 15.15 52.38 -12.84
C GLU A 507 15.17 52.23 -11.30
N LEU A 508 15.23 51.01 -10.75
CA LEU A 508 15.19 50.79 -9.30
C LEU A 508 16.56 50.58 -8.63
N ASP A 509 17.65 50.43 -9.39
CA ASP A 509 18.99 50.21 -8.82
C ASP A 509 19.89 51.47 -8.77
N GLU A 510 19.40 52.66 -9.16
CA GLU A 510 20.19 53.92 -9.08
C GLU A 510 20.12 54.66 -7.73
N ASP A 511 19.30 54.19 -6.76
CA ASP A 511 19.13 54.84 -5.45
C ASP A 511 19.84 54.12 -4.27
N ILE A 512 20.89 53.34 -4.52
CA ILE A 512 21.77 52.86 -3.43
C ILE A 512 23.13 53.60 -3.57
N ASP A 513 23.13 54.88 -3.28
CA ASP A 513 24.35 55.58 -2.85
C ASP A 513 24.82 55.02 -1.53
N ILE A 514 25.80 54.12 -1.57
CA ILE A 514 26.52 53.68 -0.38
C ILE A 514 27.45 54.84 0.01
N ASP A 515 27.09 55.63 1.02
CA ASP A 515 27.97 56.53 1.74
C ASP A 515 29.18 55.74 2.28
N ILE A 516 30.29 55.78 1.53
CA ILE A 516 31.61 55.32 1.97
C ILE A 516 32.36 56.53 2.58
N GLU A 517 31.82 57.11 3.63
CA GLU A 517 32.55 58.04 4.48
C GLU A 517 32.09 57.81 5.93
N GLU A 518 32.67 56.81 6.63
CA GLU A 518 32.86 56.80 8.09
C GLU A 518 33.43 55.46 8.55
N MET A 519 34.66 55.14 8.18
CA MET A 519 35.49 54.17 8.90
C MET A 519 36.98 54.49 8.69
N GLU A 520 37.39 55.73 9.05
CA GLU A 520 38.76 56.04 9.45
C GLU A 520 38.70 56.93 10.70
N GLU A 521 38.66 56.25 11.88
CA GLU A 521 39.30 56.70 13.12
C GLU A 521 39.44 55.50 14.09
#